data_f2ef9e91e779e5729d78b66d4a7b4ef3
#
_entry.id   f2ef9e91e779e5729d78b66d4a7b4ef3
#
_cell.length_a   1.000
_cell.length_b   1.000
_cell.length_c   1.000
_cell.angle_alpha   90.00
_cell.angle_beta   90.00
_cell.angle_gamma   90.00
#
_symmetry.space_group_name_H-M   'P 1'
#
loop_
_entity.id
_entity.type
_entity.pdbx_description
1 polymer ?
#
loop_
_entity_poly.entity_id
_entity_poly.type
_entity_poly.pdbx_seq_one_letter_code
_entity_poly.pdbx_strand_id
1 'polypeptide(L)'
;DRAKLSENIIDSFGPGRVMFRNTRKALKGFPKRQPVLHPLDSVTEGSPAFDQKIQWLISWLADNQKEKVLLICKTKAMVEEIYEAVQKQVNLNLSQFHEGLNLIQRDRQAAYFADPKGARVLLCSEIGSEGRNFQFAHHLILWDLPENPELLEQRIGRLDRIGQTDTIHIHLPYIENSSEEVWVQFYKQGVGIFEQPVPTALIIAESFGGELEKLSNEFDADALQTLVTDVTDARKDLGEKLENGYLRLLARNSNKPGQSELLREQIQTSDTDSALETFATELMEYVGLRVEDLGDRRYLFKPEYGQMDSLPGLDPKGMMATFDRTDALNRDDIHFFTTDHPLLRNSLDSLLSSEKGNAVLSVYQGTEAPGIFLQVTYLVECVAPRHLHIDRYLPISPTTLWLDHTGEAISAPDFSVGKLNPSPDTDDILGNSGIKRLVKKMLRSADAQMFKVTEDLVTEAGIAAEKELKSEISRLQNLARLNPAIDQSEIKNLQTHQTELEEALAETRFRLDSLHLVVCEN
;
A
#
# COMPACT_ATOMS: atom_id res chain seq x y z
N ASP A 1 -29.60 12.24 19.27
CA ASP A 1 -28.30 11.61 19.32
C ASP A 1 -27.20 12.63 18.97
N ARG A 2 -26.39 13.01 19.99
CA ARG A 2 -25.41 14.13 19.88
C ARG A 2 -24.33 13.86 18.81
N ALA A 3 -23.93 12.61 18.61
CA ALA A 3 -22.91 12.24 17.63
C ALA A 3 -23.43 12.49 16.21
N LYS A 4 -24.63 12.00 15.89
CA LYS A 4 -25.26 12.17 14.58
C LYS A 4 -25.58 13.64 14.27
N LEU A 5 -25.97 14.43 15.31
CA LEU A 5 -26.15 15.88 15.14
C LEU A 5 -24.83 16.59 14.85
N SER A 6 -23.75 16.19 15.53
CA SER A 6 -22.41 16.75 15.28
C SER A 6 -21.88 16.42 13.87
N GLU A 7 -22.09 15.19 13.39
CA GLU A 7 -21.75 14.80 12.01
C GLU A 7 -22.55 15.62 10.99
N ASN A 8 -23.85 15.78 11.18
CA ASN A 8 -24.69 16.58 10.30
C ASN A 8 -24.26 18.06 10.26
N ILE A 9 -23.83 18.64 11.38
CA ILE A 9 -23.36 20.03 11.44
C ILE A 9 -22.03 20.17 10.70
N ILE A 10 -21.10 19.23 10.87
CA ILE A 10 -19.80 19.22 10.19
C ILE A 10 -19.99 19.05 8.67
N ASP A 11 -20.88 18.18 8.24
CA ASP A 11 -21.21 17.96 6.84
C ASP A 11 -21.92 19.17 6.21
N SER A 12 -22.82 19.83 6.96
CA SER A 12 -23.60 20.98 6.45
C SER A 12 -22.79 22.28 6.39
N PHE A 13 -21.93 22.56 7.37
CA PHE A 13 -21.30 23.87 7.56
C PHE A 13 -19.77 23.82 7.68
N GLY A 14 -19.20 22.64 7.84
CA GLY A 14 -17.77 22.44 8.00
C GLY A 14 -17.07 22.02 6.72
N PRO A 15 -15.72 22.03 6.70
CA PRO A 15 -14.92 21.50 5.61
C PRO A 15 -14.90 19.96 5.58
N GLY A 16 -15.61 19.29 6.49
CA GLY A 16 -15.62 17.84 6.65
C GLY A 16 -16.06 17.05 5.42
N ARG A 17 -16.66 17.73 4.43
CA ARG A 17 -17.03 17.15 3.14
C ARG A 17 -15.82 16.93 2.21
N VAL A 18 -14.80 17.77 2.33
CA VAL A 18 -13.63 17.79 1.42
C VAL A 18 -12.28 17.67 2.14
N MET A 19 -12.27 17.78 3.46
CA MET A 19 -11.05 17.71 4.26
C MET A 19 -11.21 16.67 5.37
N PHE A 20 -10.29 15.70 5.36
CA PHE A 20 -10.21 14.65 6.38
C PHE A 20 -8.86 14.74 7.06
N ARG A 21 -8.86 14.66 8.39
CA ARG A 21 -7.62 14.63 9.17
C ARG A 21 -7.65 13.47 10.15
N ASN A 22 -6.80 12.50 9.93
CA ASN A 22 -6.56 11.46 10.91
C ASN A 22 -5.59 11.95 11.98
N THR A 23 -5.91 11.69 13.23
CA THR A 23 -5.01 11.93 14.37
C THR A 23 -4.43 10.60 14.84
N ARG A 24 -3.20 10.61 15.35
CA ARG A 24 -2.57 9.41 15.91
C ARG A 24 -3.41 8.75 17.00
N LYS A 25 -4.15 9.54 17.80
CA LYS A 25 -5.08 9.04 18.83
C LYS A 25 -6.27 8.25 18.23
N ALA A 26 -6.69 8.59 17.01
CA ALA A 26 -7.82 7.95 16.33
C ALA A 26 -7.41 6.70 15.53
N LEU A 27 -6.13 6.54 15.24
CA LEU A 27 -5.59 5.43 14.47
C LEU A 27 -4.94 4.42 15.41
N LYS A 28 -5.20 3.14 15.17
CA LYS A 28 -4.49 2.02 15.82
C LYS A 28 -3.30 1.62 14.94
N GLY A 29 -2.27 1.04 15.56
CA GLY A 29 -1.14 0.47 14.80
C GLY A 29 0.10 1.35 14.72
N PHE A 30 0.15 2.44 15.49
CA PHE A 30 1.40 3.14 15.74
C PHE A 30 2.17 2.51 16.90
N PRO A 31 3.49 2.40 16.80
CA PRO A 31 4.32 1.89 17.89
C PRO A 31 4.36 2.88 19.07
N LYS A 32 4.76 2.37 20.22
CA LYS A 32 5.15 3.23 21.34
C LYS A 32 6.55 3.76 21.11
N ARG A 33 6.81 5.02 21.49
CA ARG A 33 8.14 5.61 21.54
C ARG A 33 8.66 5.50 22.97
N GLN A 34 9.88 5.05 23.14
CA GLN A 34 10.55 4.96 24.43
C GLN A 34 11.93 5.61 24.34
N PRO A 35 12.09 6.84 24.88
CA PRO A 35 13.40 7.45 24.96
C PRO A 35 14.27 6.76 26.01
N VAL A 36 15.52 6.50 25.65
CA VAL A 36 16.56 5.93 26.52
C VAL A 36 17.73 6.89 26.54
N LEU A 37 17.93 7.53 27.68
CA LEU A 37 19.01 8.49 27.87
C LEU A 37 20.31 7.76 28.22
N HIS A 38 21.39 8.21 27.61
CA HIS A 38 22.75 7.72 27.89
C HIS A 38 23.66 8.92 28.22
N PRO A 39 23.63 9.42 29.47
CA PRO A 39 24.55 10.45 29.90
C PRO A 39 25.99 9.93 29.89
N LEU A 40 26.88 10.71 29.32
CA LEU A 40 28.31 10.42 29.25
C LEU A 40 29.03 11.53 30.05
N ASP A 41 30.12 11.14 30.71
CA ASP A 41 30.86 12.05 31.58
C ASP A 41 31.24 13.32 30.82
N SER A 42 31.22 14.47 31.55
CA SER A 42 31.69 15.72 31.00
C SER A 42 33.14 15.58 30.52
N VAL A 43 33.44 16.18 29.38
CA VAL A 43 34.77 16.08 28.73
C VAL A 43 35.85 16.58 29.71
N THR A 44 36.59 15.64 30.29
CA THR A 44 37.83 15.94 30.99
C THR A 44 38.98 16.13 30.00
N GLU A 45 39.96 17.01 30.34
CA GLU A 45 41.13 17.24 29.47
C GLU A 45 41.75 15.90 29.01
N GLY A 46 41.56 15.57 27.72
CA GLY A 46 42.19 14.39 27.08
C GLY A 46 41.29 13.35 26.47
N SER A 47 39.94 13.38 26.64
CA SER A 47 39.02 12.48 25.93
C SER A 47 37.97 13.25 25.13
N PRO A 48 38.09 13.34 23.80
CA PRO A 48 37.11 14.03 22.97
C PRO A 48 35.71 13.42 23.13
N ALA A 49 34.67 14.27 23.11
CA ALA A 49 33.27 13.84 23.17
C ALA A 49 32.91 12.75 22.15
N PHE A 50 33.51 12.83 20.98
CA PHE A 50 33.36 11.84 19.93
C PHE A 50 33.83 10.46 20.36
N ASP A 51 35.03 10.34 20.96
CA ASP A 51 35.59 9.06 21.40
C ASP A 51 34.74 8.42 22.48
N GLN A 52 34.19 9.20 23.41
CA GLN A 52 33.30 8.68 24.45
C GLN A 52 32.01 8.11 23.85
N LYS A 53 31.40 8.81 22.90
CA LYS A 53 30.22 8.32 22.17
C LYS A 53 30.54 7.06 21.36
N ILE A 54 31.71 6.96 20.75
CA ILE A 54 32.13 5.75 20.02
C ILE A 54 32.31 4.58 21.00
N GLN A 55 32.94 4.78 22.15
CA GLN A 55 33.10 3.71 23.15
C GLN A 55 31.75 3.24 23.69
N TRP A 56 30.82 4.19 23.98
CA TRP A 56 29.47 3.87 24.34
C TRP A 56 28.76 3.04 23.24
N LEU A 57 28.84 3.48 21.98
CA LEU A 57 28.21 2.81 20.84
C LEU A 57 28.71 1.36 20.71
N ILE A 58 30.01 1.16 20.81
CA ILE A 58 30.62 -0.19 20.72
C ILE A 58 30.15 -1.07 21.86
N SER A 59 30.14 -0.56 23.09
CA SER A 59 29.64 -1.30 24.25
C SER A 59 28.18 -1.66 24.09
N TRP A 60 27.35 -0.70 23.71
CA TRP A 60 25.92 -0.93 23.47
C TRP A 60 25.67 -1.99 22.38
N LEU A 61 26.41 -1.93 21.27
CA LEU A 61 26.34 -2.92 20.18
C LEU A 61 26.80 -4.31 20.60
N ALA A 62 27.74 -4.41 21.52
CA ALA A 62 28.19 -5.68 22.08
C ALA A 62 27.12 -6.34 22.95
N ASP A 63 26.40 -5.54 23.75
CA ASP A 63 25.32 -6.01 24.63
C ASP A 63 24.03 -6.37 23.83
N ASN A 64 23.80 -5.73 22.68
CA ASN A 64 22.58 -5.87 21.87
C ASN A 64 22.85 -6.56 20.51
N GLN A 65 23.49 -7.73 20.53
CA GLN A 65 24.03 -8.38 19.33
C GLN A 65 23.01 -8.77 18.24
N LYS A 66 21.74 -8.94 18.58
CA LYS A 66 20.69 -9.39 17.66
C LYS A 66 19.92 -8.23 17.03
N GLU A 67 20.07 -7.03 17.57
CA GLU A 67 19.24 -5.90 17.19
C GLU A 67 19.76 -5.21 15.92
N LYS A 68 18.81 -4.78 15.08
CA LYS A 68 19.09 -3.90 13.95
C LYS A 68 18.90 -2.45 14.40
N VAL A 69 19.87 -1.61 14.04
CA VAL A 69 19.98 -0.25 14.56
C VAL A 69 20.06 0.75 13.41
N LEU A 70 19.19 1.74 13.45
CA LEU A 70 19.31 2.94 12.62
C LEU A 70 20.01 4.04 13.44
N LEU A 71 21.17 4.48 13.00
CA LEU A 71 21.86 5.63 13.58
C LEU A 71 21.78 6.81 12.63
N ILE A 72 21.27 7.93 13.11
CA ILE A 72 21.15 9.17 12.32
C ILE A 72 22.02 10.26 12.93
N CYS A 73 22.79 10.93 12.09
CA CYS A 73 23.59 12.10 12.43
C CYS A 73 23.42 13.23 11.39
N LYS A 74 23.92 14.41 11.70
CA LYS A 74 23.68 15.62 10.91
C LYS A 74 24.33 15.58 9.52
N THR A 75 25.56 15.06 9.38
CA THR A 75 26.35 15.21 8.15
C THR A 75 26.93 13.90 7.63
N LYS A 76 27.20 13.87 6.30
CA LYS A 76 27.97 12.81 5.66
C LYS A 76 29.33 12.59 6.33
N ALA A 77 30.07 13.66 6.62
CA ALA A 77 31.40 13.56 7.24
C ALA A 77 31.34 12.80 8.56
N MET A 78 30.32 13.07 9.39
CA MET A 78 30.09 12.35 10.64
C MET A 78 29.77 10.87 10.41
N VAL A 79 28.97 10.53 9.37
CA VAL A 79 28.70 9.13 9.00
C VAL A 79 30.00 8.40 8.68
N GLU A 80 30.86 9.00 7.85
CA GLU A 80 32.15 8.42 7.45
C GLU A 80 33.10 8.25 8.66
N GLU A 81 33.15 9.26 9.55
CA GLU A 81 33.99 9.24 10.74
C GLU A 81 33.54 8.16 11.75
N ILE A 82 32.24 8.05 12.02
CA ILE A 82 31.68 6.99 12.88
C ILE A 82 31.95 5.61 12.26
N TYR A 83 31.75 5.47 10.96
CA TYR A 83 31.99 4.21 10.25
C TYR A 83 33.43 3.75 10.43
N GLU A 84 34.40 4.62 10.15
CA GLU A 84 35.82 4.31 10.31
C GLU A 84 36.20 4.00 11.75
N ALA A 85 35.69 4.78 12.70
CA ALA A 85 36.00 4.60 14.13
C ALA A 85 35.48 3.24 14.66
N VAL A 86 34.26 2.86 14.27
CA VAL A 86 33.68 1.57 14.66
C VAL A 86 34.40 0.42 13.97
N GLN A 87 34.66 0.51 12.66
CA GLN A 87 35.34 -0.56 11.91
C GLN A 87 36.79 -0.83 12.39
N LYS A 88 37.48 0.18 12.92
CA LYS A 88 38.82 -0.01 13.49
C LYS A 88 38.81 -0.82 14.78
N GLN A 89 37.69 -0.87 15.49
CA GLN A 89 37.63 -1.48 16.84
C GLN A 89 36.82 -2.79 16.88
N VAL A 90 35.83 -2.95 15.98
CA VAL A 90 34.96 -4.14 15.95
C VAL A 90 34.72 -4.63 14.54
N ASN A 91 34.72 -5.95 14.37
CA ASN A 91 34.33 -6.57 13.11
C ASN A 91 32.81 -6.73 13.06
N LEU A 92 32.11 -5.72 12.52
CA LEU A 92 30.66 -5.65 12.45
C LEU A 92 30.22 -5.27 11.02
N ASN A 93 29.15 -5.90 10.55
CA ASN A 93 28.52 -5.53 9.29
C ASN A 93 27.80 -4.18 9.43
N LEU A 94 28.35 -3.14 8.84
CA LEU A 94 27.84 -1.79 8.81
C LEU A 94 27.41 -1.42 7.41
N SER A 95 26.38 -0.60 7.30
CA SER A 95 25.92 0.07 6.09
C SER A 95 25.98 1.57 6.25
N GLN A 96 26.20 2.29 5.16
CA GLN A 96 26.19 3.75 5.13
C GLN A 96 25.11 4.25 4.18
N PHE A 97 24.46 5.36 4.55
CA PHE A 97 23.40 5.96 3.73
C PHE A 97 23.47 7.49 3.82
N HIS A 98 24.06 8.12 2.82
CA HIS A 98 24.29 9.56 2.80
C HIS A 98 24.22 10.12 1.37
N GLU A 99 24.16 11.45 1.23
CA GLU A 99 24.01 12.19 -0.01
C GLU A 99 25.16 11.97 -1.01
N GLY A 100 26.33 11.54 -0.57
CA GLY A 100 27.47 11.22 -1.43
C GLY A 100 27.32 9.90 -2.21
N LEU A 101 26.35 9.05 -1.85
CA LEU A 101 26.05 7.82 -2.58
C LEU A 101 25.06 8.09 -3.71
N ASN A 102 25.24 7.45 -4.87
CA ASN A 102 24.23 7.47 -5.92
C ASN A 102 23.01 6.59 -5.56
N LEU A 103 21.92 6.72 -6.32
CA LEU A 103 20.66 6.04 -6.02
C LEU A 103 20.82 4.52 -5.90
N ILE A 104 21.54 3.90 -6.86
CA ILE A 104 21.77 2.45 -6.88
C ILE A 104 22.58 1.99 -5.66
N GLN A 105 23.58 2.79 -5.26
CA GLN A 105 24.36 2.49 -4.05
C GLN A 105 23.50 2.58 -2.80
N ARG A 106 22.65 3.60 -2.69
CA ARG A 106 21.71 3.75 -1.56
C ARG A 106 20.76 2.57 -1.49
N ASP A 107 20.20 2.13 -2.63
CA ASP A 107 19.28 0.99 -2.67
C ASP A 107 19.96 -0.30 -2.20
N ARG A 108 21.21 -0.53 -2.63
CA ARG A 108 21.99 -1.68 -2.18
C ARG A 108 22.31 -1.65 -0.68
N GLN A 109 22.63 -0.48 -0.14
CA GLN A 109 22.92 -0.33 1.29
C GLN A 109 21.67 -0.54 2.14
N ALA A 110 20.53 -0.01 1.69
CA ALA A 110 19.23 -0.22 2.34
C ALA A 110 18.79 -1.70 2.28
N ALA A 111 18.93 -2.35 1.12
CA ALA A 111 18.64 -3.78 0.96
C ALA A 111 19.55 -4.65 1.85
N TYR A 112 20.85 -4.30 1.93
CA TYR A 112 21.79 -5.00 2.81
C TYR A 112 21.43 -4.82 4.30
N PHE A 113 20.92 -3.66 4.70
CA PHE A 113 20.42 -3.45 6.06
C PHE A 113 19.10 -4.20 6.31
N ALA A 114 18.23 -4.32 5.30
CA ALA A 114 16.97 -5.05 5.42
C ALA A 114 17.18 -6.58 5.52
N ASP A 115 18.24 -7.12 4.92
CA ASP A 115 18.54 -8.55 4.98
C ASP A 115 18.84 -8.99 6.43
N PRO A 116 18.15 -10.01 6.98
CA PRO A 116 18.42 -10.54 8.33
C PRO A 116 19.89 -10.92 8.58
N LYS A 117 20.61 -11.37 7.55
CA LYS A 117 22.04 -11.73 7.60
C LYS A 117 22.97 -10.59 7.17
N GLY A 118 22.41 -9.46 6.78
CA GLY A 118 23.15 -8.30 6.28
C GLY A 118 23.68 -7.38 7.37
N ALA A 119 23.69 -6.07 7.09
CA ALA A 119 24.18 -5.08 8.04
C ALA A 119 23.33 -5.03 9.30
N ARG A 120 23.97 -4.89 10.45
CA ARG A 120 23.33 -4.69 11.75
C ARG A 120 23.04 -3.23 12.03
N VAL A 121 23.90 -2.34 11.57
CA VAL A 121 23.76 -0.91 11.79
C VAL A 121 23.73 -0.22 10.43
N LEU A 122 22.77 0.67 10.25
CA LEU A 122 22.73 1.61 9.15
C LEU A 122 23.05 3.01 9.68
N LEU A 123 24.17 3.56 9.23
CA LEU A 123 24.60 4.92 9.55
C LEU A 123 24.05 5.88 8.50
N CYS A 124 23.18 6.81 8.90
CA CYS A 124 22.52 7.74 7.99
C CYS A 124 22.91 9.19 8.26
N SER A 125 23.13 9.96 7.20
CA SER A 125 23.04 11.42 7.28
C SER A 125 21.56 11.86 7.22
N GLU A 126 21.28 13.09 7.62
CA GLU A 126 19.94 13.67 7.61
C GLU A 126 19.29 13.60 6.21
N ILE A 127 19.97 14.11 5.21
CA ILE A 127 19.51 14.13 3.81
C ILE A 127 19.44 12.71 3.23
N GLY A 128 20.39 11.84 3.59
CA GLY A 128 20.43 10.48 3.12
C GLY A 128 19.22 9.66 3.52
N SER A 129 18.68 9.88 4.72
CA SER A 129 17.57 9.09 5.27
C SER A 129 16.20 9.41 4.66
N GLU A 130 16.05 10.46 3.86
CA GLU A 130 14.76 10.88 3.31
C GLU A 130 14.11 9.83 2.40
N GLY A 131 12.78 9.68 2.53
CA GLY A 131 11.96 8.85 1.63
C GLY A 131 12.01 7.34 1.90
N ARG A 132 12.83 6.83 2.80
CA ARG A 132 13.00 5.40 3.06
C ARG A 132 12.20 4.90 4.26
N ASN A 133 11.86 3.61 4.21
CA ASN A 133 11.14 2.92 5.26
C ASN A 133 12.03 1.84 5.91
N PHE A 134 12.20 1.90 7.23
CA PHE A 134 13.01 0.97 8.00
C PHE A 134 12.20 0.34 9.16
N GLN A 135 10.92 0.05 8.94
CA GLN A 135 9.99 -0.48 9.96
C GLN A 135 10.45 -1.82 10.59
N PHE A 136 11.32 -2.55 9.94
CA PHE A 136 11.88 -3.79 10.48
C PHE A 136 12.90 -3.56 11.60
N ALA A 137 13.38 -2.32 11.80
CA ALA A 137 14.24 -1.93 12.91
C ALA A 137 13.42 -1.18 13.97
N HIS A 138 13.75 -1.36 15.25
CA HIS A 138 13.07 -0.70 16.36
C HIS A 138 14.03 -0.01 17.34
N HIS A 139 15.32 0.04 17.01
CA HIS A 139 16.32 0.84 17.73
C HIS A 139 16.80 2.00 16.86
N LEU A 140 16.55 3.23 17.33
CA LEU A 140 17.01 4.47 16.71
C LEU A 140 18.06 5.11 17.62
N ILE A 141 19.25 5.36 17.12
CA ILE A 141 20.26 6.16 17.81
C ILE A 141 20.31 7.54 17.16
N LEU A 142 20.03 8.57 17.91
CA LEU A 142 20.22 9.95 17.50
C LEU A 142 21.57 10.42 18.00
N TRP A 143 22.56 10.44 17.09
CA TRP A 143 23.94 10.83 17.42
C TRP A 143 24.09 12.28 17.84
N ASP A 144 23.29 13.11 17.20
CA ASP A 144 23.09 14.53 17.48
C ASP A 144 21.61 14.89 17.38
N LEU A 145 21.21 15.99 17.98
CA LEU A 145 19.85 16.51 17.90
C LEU A 145 19.81 17.77 17.03
N PRO A 146 18.87 17.86 16.08
CA PRO A 146 18.68 19.07 15.29
C PRO A 146 18.01 20.16 16.15
N GLU A 147 18.29 21.42 15.85
CA GLU A 147 17.63 22.56 16.46
C GLU A 147 16.16 22.70 16.03
N ASN A 148 15.85 22.22 14.82
CA ASN A 148 14.50 22.22 14.30
C ASN A 148 13.76 20.92 14.72
N PRO A 149 12.65 21.01 15.49
CA PRO A 149 11.89 19.86 15.94
C PRO A 149 11.19 19.10 14.80
N GLU A 150 10.93 19.73 13.66
CA GLU A 150 10.36 19.02 12.50
C GLU A 150 11.36 18.03 11.89
N LEU A 151 12.65 18.39 11.85
CA LEU A 151 13.70 17.48 11.44
C LEU A 151 13.84 16.31 12.43
N LEU A 152 13.70 16.60 13.73
CA LEU A 152 13.70 15.55 14.75
C LEU A 152 12.53 14.57 14.56
N GLU A 153 11.33 15.09 14.33
CA GLU A 153 10.16 14.26 14.01
C GLU A 153 10.36 13.46 12.72
N GLN A 154 11.00 14.03 11.71
CA GLN A 154 11.33 13.29 10.47
C GLN A 154 12.31 12.15 10.75
N ARG A 155 13.33 12.35 11.57
CA ARG A 155 14.29 11.30 11.98
C ARG A 155 13.56 10.17 12.72
N ILE A 156 12.72 10.48 13.70
CA ILE A 156 11.93 9.49 14.45
C ILE A 156 10.94 8.79 13.52
N GLY A 157 10.33 9.52 12.60
CA GLY A 157 9.38 9.03 11.60
C GLY A 157 9.94 7.98 10.63
N ARG A 158 11.26 7.75 10.61
CA ARG A 158 11.86 6.64 9.83
C ARG A 158 11.43 5.28 10.37
N LEU A 159 11.24 5.17 11.67
CA LEU A 159 10.80 3.96 12.35
C LEU A 159 9.35 4.05 12.84
N ASP A 160 8.89 5.25 13.20
CA ASP A 160 7.57 5.50 13.77
C ASP A 160 6.50 5.61 12.69
N ARG A 161 6.10 4.46 12.16
CA ARG A 161 5.09 4.35 11.10
C ARG A 161 3.99 3.36 11.47
N ILE A 162 2.84 3.51 10.81
CA ILE A 162 1.74 2.54 10.90
C ILE A 162 2.24 1.18 10.42
N GLY A 163 1.97 0.13 11.19
CA GLY A 163 2.40 -1.24 10.89
C GLY A 163 3.62 -1.69 11.69
N GLN A 164 4.35 -0.79 12.32
CA GLN A 164 5.37 -1.18 13.31
C GLN A 164 4.68 -1.70 14.57
N THR A 165 4.98 -2.94 14.95
CA THR A 165 4.37 -3.62 16.10
C THR A 165 5.18 -3.44 17.39
N ASP A 166 6.48 -3.26 17.24
CA ASP A 166 7.41 -3.18 18.36
C ASP A 166 7.60 -1.76 18.88
N THR A 167 7.94 -1.64 20.16
CA THR A 167 8.28 -0.35 20.76
C THR A 167 9.56 0.20 20.14
N ILE A 168 9.54 1.45 19.71
CA ILE A 168 10.73 2.13 19.19
C ILE A 168 11.55 2.66 20.37
N HIS A 169 12.76 2.14 20.52
CA HIS A 169 13.74 2.61 21.50
C HIS A 169 14.59 3.72 20.88
N ILE A 170 14.44 4.94 21.40
CA ILE A 170 15.17 6.13 20.93
C ILE A 170 16.33 6.38 21.89
N HIS A 171 17.53 6.01 21.45
CA HIS A 171 18.76 6.16 22.24
C HIS A 171 19.38 7.52 22.02
N LEU A 172 19.64 8.21 23.12
CA LEU A 172 20.13 9.58 23.17
C LEU A 172 21.46 9.63 23.94
N PRO A 173 22.59 9.33 23.30
CA PRO A 173 23.91 9.55 23.92
C PRO A 173 24.25 11.04 23.92
N TYR A 174 24.52 11.61 25.07
CA TYR A 174 24.86 13.01 25.21
C TYR A 174 25.92 13.22 26.28
N ILE A 175 26.71 14.28 26.15
CA ILE A 175 27.71 14.68 27.14
C ILE A 175 27.02 15.52 28.21
N GLU A 176 27.23 15.19 29.49
CA GLU A 176 26.70 15.94 30.61
C GLU A 176 27.34 17.33 30.70
N ASN A 177 26.59 18.28 31.22
CA ASN A 177 27.00 19.70 31.38
C ASN A 177 27.46 20.36 30.07
N SER A 178 26.81 20.02 28.97
CA SER A 178 27.10 20.50 27.62
C SER A 178 25.85 20.99 26.87
N SER A 179 26.09 21.61 25.73
CA SER A 179 25.00 21.98 24.82
C SER A 179 24.12 20.79 24.39
N GLU A 180 24.67 19.57 24.35
CA GLU A 180 23.90 18.38 24.03
C GLU A 180 22.86 18.07 25.11
N GLU A 181 23.22 18.21 26.39
CA GLU A 181 22.28 18.04 27.48
C GLU A 181 21.14 19.05 27.40
N VAL A 182 21.43 20.31 27.07
CA VAL A 182 20.41 21.36 26.92
C VAL A 182 19.34 20.92 25.92
N TRP A 183 19.74 20.47 24.72
CA TRP A 183 18.80 19.99 23.70
C TRP A 183 18.07 18.70 24.09
N VAL A 184 18.73 17.77 24.74
CA VAL A 184 18.11 16.53 25.23
C VAL A 184 17.04 16.85 26.27
N GLN A 185 17.31 17.68 27.26
CA GLN A 185 16.34 18.04 28.31
C GLN A 185 15.19 18.88 27.75
N PHE A 186 15.49 19.85 26.87
CA PHE A 186 14.48 20.65 26.18
C PHE A 186 13.49 19.76 25.44
N TYR A 187 13.98 18.85 24.60
CA TYR A 187 13.12 17.96 23.80
C TYR A 187 12.43 16.89 24.64
N LYS A 188 13.08 16.33 25.64
CA LYS A 188 12.51 15.25 26.45
C LYS A 188 11.54 15.77 27.50
N GLN A 189 12.00 16.64 28.38
CA GLN A 189 11.19 17.08 29.52
C GLN A 189 10.29 18.26 29.13
N GLY A 190 10.81 19.25 28.43
CA GLY A 190 10.06 20.41 27.99
C GLY A 190 9.00 20.09 26.95
N VAL A 191 9.43 19.73 25.75
CA VAL A 191 8.54 19.51 24.61
C VAL A 191 7.85 18.14 24.66
N GLY A 192 8.52 17.07 25.14
CA GLY A 192 7.98 15.72 25.20
C GLY A 192 7.89 15.02 23.82
N ILE A 193 8.76 15.40 22.88
CA ILE A 193 8.70 14.95 21.47
C ILE A 193 9.07 13.47 21.28
N PHE A 194 9.86 12.93 22.20
CA PHE A 194 10.31 11.54 22.14
C PHE A 194 9.24 10.52 22.54
N GLU A 195 8.21 10.91 23.27
CA GLU A 195 7.11 10.06 23.67
C GLU A 195 5.96 10.08 22.65
N GLN A 196 5.72 11.24 22.05
CA GLN A 196 4.65 11.44 21.07
C GLN A 196 4.93 12.64 20.18
N PRO A 197 4.36 12.69 18.95
CA PRO A 197 4.45 13.86 18.10
C PRO A 197 3.79 15.07 18.77
N VAL A 198 4.46 16.22 18.72
CA VAL A 198 4.00 17.48 19.33
C VAL A 198 3.80 18.53 18.23
N PRO A 199 2.55 18.80 17.79
CA PRO A 199 2.28 19.74 16.69
C PRO A 199 2.73 21.18 16.96
N THR A 200 2.92 21.55 18.22
CA THR A 200 3.36 22.89 18.66
C THR A 200 4.85 23.00 18.85
N ALA A 201 5.61 21.94 18.59
CA ALA A 201 7.05 21.89 18.91
C ALA A 201 7.85 23.02 18.22
N LEU A 202 7.54 23.35 16.95
CA LEU A 202 8.20 24.41 16.21
C LEU A 202 7.94 25.79 16.85
N ILE A 203 6.68 26.09 17.17
CA ILE A 203 6.30 27.35 17.82
C ILE A 203 7.02 27.52 19.16
N ILE A 204 7.12 26.42 19.92
CA ILE A 204 7.83 26.41 21.22
C ILE A 204 9.32 26.65 21.00
N ALA A 205 9.96 25.95 20.07
CA ALA A 205 11.38 26.09 19.78
C ALA A 205 11.74 27.53 19.32
N GLU A 206 10.90 28.13 18.49
CA GLU A 206 11.07 29.54 18.08
C GLU A 206 10.90 30.51 19.26
N SER A 207 9.93 30.25 20.15
CA SER A 207 9.67 31.13 21.30
C SER A 207 10.79 31.15 22.31
N PHE A 208 11.49 30.04 22.52
CA PHE A 208 12.58 29.89 23.50
C PHE A 208 13.98 29.84 22.85
N GLY A 209 14.09 30.12 21.55
CA GLY A 209 15.35 30.01 20.79
C GLY A 209 16.51 30.84 21.39
N GLY A 210 16.25 32.04 21.86
CA GLY A 210 17.28 32.90 22.47
C GLY A 210 17.83 32.36 23.79
N GLU A 211 17.00 31.70 24.59
CA GLU A 211 17.41 31.08 25.86
C GLU A 211 18.17 29.76 25.61
N LEU A 212 17.71 28.98 24.63
CA LEU A 212 18.39 27.78 24.18
C LEU A 212 19.80 28.10 23.65
N GLU A 213 19.95 29.15 22.84
CA GLU A 213 21.25 29.59 22.33
C GLU A 213 22.21 30.00 23.45
N LYS A 214 21.72 30.76 24.44
CA LYS A 214 22.53 31.16 25.60
C LYS A 214 23.01 29.94 26.39
N LEU A 215 22.10 29.03 26.74
CA LEU A 215 22.43 27.83 27.52
C LEU A 215 23.30 26.83 26.73
N SER A 216 23.19 26.81 25.41
CA SER A 216 24.06 26.00 24.57
C SER A 216 25.49 26.53 24.51
N ASN A 217 25.67 27.84 24.66
CA ASN A 217 26.99 28.46 24.70
C ASN A 217 27.61 28.43 26.10
N GLU A 218 26.78 28.61 27.14
CA GLU A 218 27.21 28.61 28.55
C GLU A 218 26.21 27.77 29.36
N PHE A 219 26.61 26.56 29.70
CA PHE A 219 25.75 25.63 30.43
C PHE A 219 25.52 26.09 31.88
N ASP A 220 24.24 26.16 32.26
CA ASP A 220 23.80 26.44 33.61
C ASP A 220 22.63 25.51 33.98
N ALA A 221 22.83 24.65 34.98
CA ALA A 221 21.86 23.64 35.36
C ALA A 221 20.56 24.22 35.92
N ASP A 222 20.65 25.28 36.73
CA ASP A 222 19.47 25.90 37.34
C ASP A 222 18.64 26.67 36.32
N ALA A 223 19.31 27.37 35.40
CA ALA A 223 18.65 28.03 34.27
C ALA A 223 18.03 27.01 33.29
N LEU A 224 18.68 25.88 33.06
CA LEU A 224 18.10 24.77 32.24
C LEU A 224 16.83 24.22 32.88
N GLN A 225 16.82 24.01 34.20
CA GLN A 225 15.63 23.50 34.88
C GLN A 225 14.47 24.51 34.82
N THR A 226 14.77 25.80 34.88
CA THR A 226 13.79 26.87 34.73
C THR A 226 13.22 26.87 33.31
N LEU A 227 14.07 26.83 32.30
CA LEU A 227 13.67 26.73 30.88
C LEU A 227 12.75 25.54 30.63
N VAL A 228 13.10 24.37 31.14
CA VAL A 228 12.29 23.14 30.98
C VAL A 228 10.90 23.31 31.59
N THR A 229 10.81 24.00 32.74
CA THR A 229 9.52 24.27 33.39
C THR A 229 8.66 25.19 32.53
N ASP A 230 9.23 26.30 32.07
CA ASP A 230 8.54 27.31 31.26
C ASP A 230 8.08 26.73 29.92
N VAL A 231 8.91 25.91 29.29
CA VAL A 231 8.58 25.17 28.06
C VAL A 231 7.43 24.19 28.31
N THR A 232 7.44 23.49 29.43
CA THR A 232 6.37 22.53 29.79
C THR A 232 5.02 23.24 29.95
N ASP A 233 5.01 24.42 30.58
CA ASP A 233 3.80 25.21 30.77
C ASP A 233 3.31 25.80 29.43
N ALA A 234 4.21 26.32 28.60
CA ALA A 234 3.88 26.78 27.25
C ALA A 234 3.28 25.68 26.39
N ARG A 235 3.83 24.46 26.48
CA ARG A 235 3.28 23.28 25.77
C ARG A 235 1.84 22.97 26.17
N LYS A 236 1.53 23.03 27.46
CA LYS A 236 0.15 22.79 27.97
C LYS A 236 -0.81 23.83 27.43
N ASP A 237 -0.46 25.10 27.54
CA ASP A 237 -1.29 26.22 27.08
C ASP A 237 -1.57 26.18 25.58
N LEU A 238 -0.54 25.92 24.78
CA LEU A 238 -0.68 25.78 23.32
C LEU A 238 -1.46 24.54 22.95
N GLY A 239 -1.26 23.43 23.66
CA GLY A 239 -2.01 22.18 23.47
C GLY A 239 -3.50 22.36 23.70
N GLU A 240 -3.90 23.04 24.80
CA GLU A 240 -5.30 23.33 25.10
C GLU A 240 -5.94 24.25 24.06
N LYS A 241 -5.23 25.26 23.57
CA LYS A 241 -5.71 26.14 22.51
C LYS A 241 -5.94 25.39 21.19
N LEU A 242 -5.08 24.44 20.85
CA LEU A 242 -5.23 23.59 19.66
C LEU A 242 -6.39 22.59 19.80
N GLU A 243 -6.52 21.94 20.97
CA GLU A 243 -7.59 20.96 21.19
C GLU A 243 -8.97 21.61 21.21
N ASN A 244 -9.10 22.87 21.61
CA ASN A 244 -10.36 23.60 21.64
C ASN A 244 -10.69 24.33 20.32
N GLY A 245 -9.76 24.37 19.35
CA GLY A 245 -9.91 25.07 18.08
C GLY A 245 -10.57 24.25 16.97
N TYR A 246 -10.55 24.84 15.76
CA TYR A 246 -11.08 24.29 14.51
C TYR A 246 -10.58 22.85 14.17
N LEU A 247 -9.37 22.51 14.59
CA LEU A 247 -8.78 21.18 14.38
C LEU A 247 -9.57 20.06 15.07
N ARG A 248 -10.30 20.35 16.14
CA ARG A 248 -11.19 19.40 16.81
C ARG A 248 -12.34 18.95 15.92
N LEU A 249 -12.88 19.86 15.12
CA LEU A 249 -13.96 19.53 14.18
C LEU A 249 -13.45 18.62 13.05
N LEU A 250 -12.27 18.90 12.51
CA LEU A 250 -11.63 18.06 11.50
C LEU A 250 -11.29 16.67 12.03
N ALA A 251 -10.80 16.58 13.27
CA ALA A 251 -10.48 15.30 13.90
C ALA A 251 -11.72 14.42 14.13
N ARG A 252 -12.91 15.00 14.30
CA ARG A 252 -14.17 14.25 14.42
C ARG A 252 -14.65 13.63 13.12
N ASN A 253 -14.23 14.17 11.99
CA ASN A 253 -14.53 13.63 10.66
C ASN A 253 -13.41 12.69 10.16
N SER A 254 -12.53 12.27 11.05
CA SER A 254 -11.48 11.31 10.74
C SER A 254 -12.01 9.87 10.80
N ASN A 255 -11.14 8.90 10.72
CA ASN A 255 -11.36 7.47 10.69
C ASN A 255 -12.67 6.98 11.36
N LYS A 256 -13.46 6.22 10.61
CA LYS A 256 -14.62 5.46 11.12
C LYS A 256 -14.17 4.03 11.47
N PRO A 257 -13.89 3.72 12.73
CA PRO A 257 -13.17 2.50 13.12
C PRO A 257 -13.80 1.20 12.60
N GLY A 258 -15.12 1.08 12.58
CA GLY A 258 -15.79 -0.13 12.11
C GLY A 258 -15.64 -0.40 10.62
N GLN A 259 -15.69 0.65 9.79
CA GLN A 259 -15.53 0.52 8.34
C GLN A 259 -14.08 0.25 7.94
N SER A 260 -13.14 0.94 8.58
CA SER A 260 -11.71 0.74 8.30
C SER A 260 -11.21 -0.63 8.75
N GLU A 261 -11.77 -1.21 9.81
CA GLU A 261 -11.44 -2.56 10.28
C GLU A 261 -11.90 -3.63 9.28
N LEU A 262 -13.14 -3.54 8.80
CA LEU A 262 -13.67 -4.43 7.75
C LEU A 262 -12.83 -4.38 6.47
N LEU A 263 -12.48 -3.18 6.01
CA LEU A 263 -11.65 -3.01 4.82
C LEU A 263 -10.25 -3.62 5.02
N ARG A 264 -9.65 -3.43 6.19
CA ARG A 264 -8.36 -4.02 6.53
C ARG A 264 -8.40 -5.55 6.51
N GLU A 265 -9.46 -6.15 7.08
CA GLU A 265 -9.66 -7.61 7.06
C GLU A 265 -9.83 -8.14 5.63
N GLN A 266 -10.57 -7.45 4.78
CA GLN A 266 -10.71 -7.80 3.36
C GLN A 266 -9.36 -7.75 2.63
N ILE A 267 -8.56 -6.71 2.85
CA ILE A 267 -7.23 -6.59 2.25
C ILE A 267 -6.32 -7.72 2.74
N GLN A 268 -6.30 -8.01 4.05
CA GLN A 268 -5.49 -9.10 4.60
C GLN A 268 -5.89 -10.46 4.04
N THR A 269 -7.20 -10.70 3.88
CA THR A 269 -7.70 -11.94 3.27
C THR A 269 -7.24 -12.06 1.81
N SER A 270 -7.32 -10.97 1.05
CA SER A 270 -6.84 -10.94 -0.33
C SER A 270 -5.32 -11.14 -0.44
N ASP A 271 -4.54 -10.55 0.47
CA ASP A 271 -3.07 -10.69 0.47
C ASP A 271 -2.61 -12.13 0.81
N THR A 272 -3.43 -12.89 1.54
CA THR A 272 -3.15 -14.30 1.89
C THR A 272 -3.68 -15.30 0.89
N ASP A 273 -4.43 -14.87 -0.13
CA ASP A 273 -4.98 -15.74 -1.16
C ASP A 273 -3.87 -16.29 -2.08
N SER A 274 -3.68 -17.60 -2.03
CA SER A 274 -2.70 -18.29 -2.90
C SER A 274 -3.18 -18.45 -4.34
N ALA A 275 -4.47 -18.23 -4.63
CA ALA A 275 -5.01 -18.38 -5.97
C ALA A 275 -4.40 -17.36 -6.94
N LEU A 276 -4.22 -16.10 -6.48
CA LEU A 276 -3.55 -15.08 -7.29
C LEU A 276 -2.08 -15.44 -7.56
N GLU A 277 -1.38 -15.96 -6.55
CA GLU A 277 0.03 -16.37 -6.67
C GLU A 277 0.22 -17.48 -7.68
N THR A 278 -0.59 -18.55 -7.57
CA THR A 278 -0.58 -19.67 -8.52
C THR A 278 -0.92 -19.20 -9.94
N PHE A 279 -2.02 -18.46 -10.09
CA PHE A 279 -2.44 -17.94 -11.38
C PHE A 279 -1.39 -17.04 -12.04
N ALA A 280 -0.81 -16.13 -11.25
CA ALA A 280 0.16 -15.18 -11.78
C ALA A 280 1.46 -15.86 -12.21
N THR A 281 1.97 -16.84 -11.44
CA THR A 281 3.17 -17.60 -11.82
C THR A 281 2.94 -18.42 -13.07
N GLU A 282 1.81 -19.13 -13.18
CA GLU A 282 1.43 -19.87 -14.39
C GLU A 282 1.25 -18.96 -15.62
N LEU A 283 0.64 -17.78 -15.43
CA LEU A 283 0.50 -16.81 -16.51
C LEU A 283 1.86 -16.26 -16.97
N MET A 284 2.78 -15.97 -16.04
CA MET A 284 4.13 -15.51 -16.40
C MET A 284 4.90 -16.58 -17.20
N GLU A 285 4.80 -17.84 -16.81
CA GLU A 285 5.36 -18.96 -17.59
C GLU A 285 4.71 -19.08 -18.97
N TYR A 286 3.37 -18.98 -19.03
CA TYR A 286 2.63 -19.04 -20.28
C TYR A 286 3.02 -17.94 -21.29
N VAL A 287 3.26 -16.72 -20.82
CA VAL A 287 3.73 -15.62 -21.67
C VAL A 287 5.22 -15.67 -21.98
N GLY A 288 5.93 -16.74 -21.57
CA GLY A 288 7.32 -17.01 -21.92
C GLY A 288 8.35 -16.37 -20.99
N LEU A 289 7.99 -16.13 -19.74
CA LEU A 289 8.95 -15.76 -18.71
C LEU A 289 9.44 -17.00 -17.97
N ARG A 290 10.71 -16.99 -17.61
CA ARG A 290 11.25 -17.94 -16.65
C ARG A 290 10.91 -17.45 -15.24
N VAL A 291 10.20 -18.29 -14.48
CA VAL A 291 9.83 -18.03 -13.09
C VAL A 291 10.75 -18.84 -12.17
N GLU A 292 11.51 -18.15 -11.31
CA GLU A 292 12.36 -18.78 -10.31
C GLU A 292 11.76 -18.50 -8.92
N ASP A 293 11.36 -19.55 -8.21
CA ASP A 293 10.88 -19.46 -6.82
C ASP A 293 12.10 -19.27 -5.89
N LEU A 294 12.11 -18.19 -5.14
CA LEU A 294 13.16 -17.84 -4.19
C LEU A 294 12.80 -18.18 -2.72
N GLY A 295 11.62 -18.78 -2.50
CA GLY A 295 11.05 -19.02 -1.19
C GLY A 295 10.39 -17.79 -0.58
N ASP A 296 9.64 -17.99 0.52
CA ASP A 296 8.94 -16.92 1.25
C ASP A 296 8.03 -16.06 0.35
N ARG A 297 7.33 -16.69 -0.62
CA ARG A 297 6.46 -16.04 -1.60
C ARG A 297 7.18 -15.00 -2.48
N ARG A 298 8.49 -15.16 -2.70
CA ARG A 298 9.33 -14.33 -3.57
C ARG A 298 9.63 -15.05 -4.87
N TYR A 299 9.55 -14.33 -5.95
CA TYR A 299 9.78 -14.85 -7.30
C TYR A 299 10.69 -13.92 -8.09
N LEU A 300 11.50 -14.51 -8.96
CA LEU A 300 12.30 -13.77 -9.92
C LEU A 300 11.78 -14.08 -11.32
N PHE A 301 11.21 -13.06 -11.97
CA PHE A 301 10.73 -13.13 -13.34
C PHE A 301 11.83 -12.67 -14.30
N LYS A 302 12.22 -13.52 -15.21
CA LYS A 302 13.25 -13.24 -16.23
C LYS A 302 12.73 -13.48 -17.63
N PRO A 303 13.06 -12.61 -18.61
CA PRO A 303 12.77 -12.93 -20.01
C PRO A 303 13.54 -14.16 -20.44
N GLU A 304 12.90 -15.09 -21.13
CA GLU A 304 13.58 -16.23 -21.73
C GLU A 304 14.30 -15.78 -23.01
N TYR A 305 15.54 -16.22 -23.20
CA TYR A 305 16.38 -15.79 -24.32
C TYR A 305 15.70 -16.05 -25.67
N GLY A 306 15.43 -14.99 -26.42
CA GLY A 306 15.05 -15.06 -27.84
C GLY A 306 13.55 -14.91 -28.14
N GLN A 307 12.67 -14.69 -27.17
CA GLN A 307 11.22 -14.65 -27.43
C GLN A 307 10.52 -13.31 -27.21
N MET A 308 11.17 -12.25 -26.68
CA MET A 308 10.39 -11.04 -26.43
C MET A 308 11.13 -9.72 -26.66
N ASP A 309 10.65 -8.99 -27.64
CA ASP A 309 10.69 -7.53 -27.63
C ASP A 309 9.70 -7.05 -26.52
N SER A 310 10.26 -6.80 -25.33
CA SER A 310 9.65 -6.13 -24.16
C SER A 310 8.16 -6.36 -23.84
N LEU A 311 7.87 -7.21 -22.84
CA LEU A 311 6.62 -7.06 -22.08
C LEU A 311 6.68 -5.73 -21.30
N PRO A 312 5.72 -4.81 -21.50
CA PRO A 312 5.69 -3.59 -20.73
C PRO A 312 5.58 -3.88 -19.23
N GLY A 313 6.49 -3.31 -18.44
CA GLY A 313 6.55 -3.53 -16.99
C GLY A 313 7.58 -4.55 -16.52
N LEU A 314 8.35 -5.16 -17.42
CA LEU A 314 9.46 -6.05 -17.07
C LEU A 314 10.81 -5.35 -17.34
N ASP A 315 11.69 -5.34 -16.35
CA ASP A 315 13.08 -4.94 -16.56
C ASP A 315 13.80 -6.02 -17.41
N PRO A 316 14.57 -5.64 -18.45
CA PRO A 316 15.33 -6.59 -19.26
C PRO A 316 16.29 -7.49 -18.47
N LYS A 317 16.70 -7.08 -17.28
CA LYS A 317 17.54 -7.87 -16.35
C LYS A 317 16.75 -8.83 -15.48
N GLY A 318 15.43 -8.83 -15.58
CA GLY A 318 14.51 -9.52 -14.69
C GLY A 318 14.00 -8.64 -13.55
N MET A 319 12.91 -9.06 -12.94
CA MET A 319 12.21 -8.35 -11.87
C MET A 319 12.02 -9.29 -10.68
N MET A 320 12.42 -8.86 -9.50
CA MET A 320 12.13 -9.55 -8.26
C MET A 320 10.77 -9.07 -7.72
N ALA A 321 9.89 -9.99 -7.39
CA ALA A 321 8.56 -9.70 -6.89
C ALA A 321 8.18 -10.57 -5.70
N THR A 322 7.27 -10.10 -4.89
CA THR A 322 6.70 -10.85 -3.75
C THR A 322 5.19 -10.68 -3.69
N PHE A 323 4.51 -11.70 -3.18
CA PHE A 323 3.09 -11.65 -2.83
C PHE A 323 2.87 -11.34 -1.34
N ASP A 324 3.94 -11.08 -0.59
CA ASP A 324 3.88 -10.64 0.81
C ASP A 324 4.00 -9.12 0.90
N ARG A 325 2.93 -8.46 1.35
CA ARG A 325 2.89 -7.00 1.53
C ARG A 325 3.94 -6.51 2.52
N THR A 326 4.19 -7.26 3.59
CA THR A 326 5.15 -6.87 4.63
C THR A 326 6.57 -6.88 4.09
N ASP A 327 6.90 -7.89 3.29
CA ASP A 327 8.19 -7.98 2.63
C ASP A 327 8.40 -6.84 1.62
N ALA A 328 7.39 -6.57 0.79
CA ALA A 328 7.43 -5.46 -0.16
C ALA A 328 7.55 -4.08 0.49
N LEU A 329 6.93 -3.88 1.65
CA LEU A 329 7.03 -2.63 2.41
C LEU A 329 8.41 -2.41 3.03
N ASN A 330 9.12 -3.49 3.32
CA ASN A 330 10.44 -3.45 3.95
C ASN A 330 11.59 -3.38 2.94
N ARG A 331 11.32 -3.62 1.66
CA ARG A 331 12.34 -3.74 0.60
C ARG A 331 11.93 -3.00 -0.66
N ASP A 332 12.64 -1.94 -0.98
CA ASP A 332 12.40 -1.13 -2.19
C ASP A 332 12.88 -1.81 -3.50
N ASP A 333 13.66 -2.89 -3.38
CA ASP A 333 14.19 -3.65 -4.52
C ASP A 333 13.27 -4.81 -4.95
N ILE A 334 12.15 -5.02 -4.24
CA ILE A 334 11.19 -6.08 -4.54
C ILE A 334 9.84 -5.45 -4.87
N HIS A 335 9.26 -5.83 -5.99
CA HIS A 335 7.94 -5.37 -6.41
C HIS A 335 6.84 -6.13 -5.66
N PHE A 336 5.83 -5.42 -5.17
CA PHE A 336 4.63 -6.06 -4.66
C PHE A 336 3.75 -6.51 -5.84
N PHE A 337 3.53 -7.82 -5.98
CA PHE A 337 2.83 -8.39 -7.13
C PHE A 337 1.35 -8.58 -6.81
N THR A 338 0.53 -7.67 -7.28
CA THR A 338 -0.92 -7.62 -7.07
C THR A 338 -1.67 -7.64 -8.39
N THR A 339 -2.99 -7.73 -8.33
CA THR A 339 -3.87 -7.74 -9.53
C THR A 339 -3.74 -6.48 -10.40
N ASP A 340 -3.30 -5.36 -9.83
CA ASP A 340 -3.09 -4.09 -10.52
C ASP A 340 -1.64 -3.87 -10.98
N HIS A 341 -0.73 -4.83 -10.69
CA HIS A 341 0.66 -4.71 -11.12
C HIS A 341 0.77 -4.63 -12.64
N PRO A 342 1.53 -3.66 -13.21
CA PRO A 342 1.59 -3.43 -14.66
C PRO A 342 1.96 -4.68 -15.47
N LEU A 343 2.92 -5.50 -14.99
CA LEU A 343 3.32 -6.71 -15.68
C LEU A 343 2.17 -7.72 -15.76
N LEU A 344 1.43 -7.94 -14.67
CA LEU A 344 0.30 -8.86 -14.64
C LEU A 344 -0.83 -8.38 -15.58
N ARG A 345 -1.18 -7.10 -15.49
CA ARG A 345 -2.22 -6.50 -16.36
C ARG A 345 -1.86 -6.59 -17.83
N ASN A 346 -0.64 -6.22 -18.20
CA ASN A 346 -0.18 -6.28 -19.58
C ASN A 346 -0.13 -7.71 -20.11
N SER A 347 0.23 -8.69 -19.27
CA SER A 347 0.21 -10.11 -19.64
C SER A 347 -1.22 -10.60 -19.86
N LEU A 348 -2.16 -10.20 -18.99
CA LEU A 348 -3.60 -10.48 -19.16
C LEU A 348 -4.15 -9.84 -20.43
N ASP A 349 -3.83 -8.58 -20.67
CA ASP A 349 -4.29 -7.87 -21.88
C ASP A 349 -3.74 -8.54 -23.15
N SER A 350 -2.48 -8.99 -23.13
CA SER A 350 -1.89 -9.74 -24.23
C SER A 350 -2.58 -11.09 -24.46
N LEU A 351 -2.93 -11.80 -23.38
CA LEU A 351 -3.67 -13.06 -23.46
C LEU A 351 -5.08 -12.83 -24.01
N LEU A 352 -5.81 -11.86 -23.46
CA LEU A 352 -7.20 -11.55 -23.83
C LEU A 352 -7.33 -10.96 -25.24
N SER A 353 -6.31 -10.26 -25.74
CA SER A 353 -6.28 -9.73 -27.09
C SER A 353 -5.83 -10.76 -28.13
N SER A 354 -5.31 -11.92 -27.69
CA SER A 354 -4.92 -12.99 -28.59
C SER A 354 -6.14 -13.80 -29.08
N GLU A 355 -6.08 -14.33 -30.29
CA GLU A 355 -7.12 -15.23 -30.81
C GLU A 355 -6.94 -16.67 -30.32
N LYS A 356 -5.95 -16.94 -29.47
CA LYS A 356 -5.65 -18.28 -28.95
C LYS A 356 -6.63 -18.68 -27.86
N GLY A 357 -7.17 -19.87 -27.93
CA GLY A 357 -8.06 -20.41 -26.89
C GLY A 357 -9.54 -20.00 -26.99
N ASN A 358 -9.91 -19.15 -27.95
CA ASN A 358 -11.30 -18.71 -28.11
C ASN A 358 -12.26 -19.82 -28.59
N ALA A 359 -11.74 -20.85 -29.20
CA ALA A 359 -12.52 -22.02 -29.63
C ALA A 359 -11.75 -23.31 -29.35
N VAL A 360 -12.35 -24.19 -28.59
CA VAL A 360 -11.75 -25.46 -28.17
C VAL A 360 -12.69 -26.61 -28.51
N LEU A 361 -12.14 -27.70 -29.03
CA LEU A 361 -12.81 -28.99 -29.19
C LEU A 361 -12.13 -30.02 -28.30
N SER A 362 -12.90 -30.69 -27.46
CA SER A 362 -12.39 -31.78 -26.62
C SER A 362 -13.25 -33.02 -26.76
N VAL A 363 -12.61 -34.17 -26.68
CA VAL A 363 -13.29 -35.46 -26.54
C VAL A 363 -13.18 -35.92 -25.09
N TYR A 364 -14.32 -36.23 -24.50
CA TYR A 364 -14.39 -36.76 -23.14
C TYR A 364 -14.54 -38.28 -23.19
N GLN A 365 -13.57 -38.98 -22.64
CA GLN A 365 -13.57 -40.46 -22.56
C GLN A 365 -14.00 -40.92 -21.18
N GLY A 366 -15.17 -41.42 -21.08
CA GLY A 366 -15.69 -42.08 -19.87
C GLY A 366 -16.96 -41.46 -19.38
N THR A 367 -17.96 -42.18 -19.44
CA THR A 367 -19.21 -42.30 -18.73
C THR A 367 -20.49 -42.12 -19.51
N GLU A 368 -21.38 -42.74 -19.01
CA GLU A 368 -22.83 -42.79 -18.72
C GLU A 368 -23.80 -42.23 -19.79
N ALA A 369 -23.45 -41.24 -20.61
CA ALA A 369 -24.28 -40.82 -21.74
C ALA A 369 -23.44 -40.21 -22.87
N PRO A 370 -23.42 -40.83 -24.06
CA PRO A 370 -22.86 -40.17 -25.24
C PRO A 370 -23.67 -38.91 -25.52
N GLY A 371 -22.95 -37.81 -25.79
CA GLY A 371 -23.60 -36.51 -25.99
C GLY A 371 -22.66 -35.45 -26.54
N ILE A 372 -23.25 -34.38 -27.04
CA ILE A 372 -22.51 -33.19 -27.47
C ILE A 372 -22.96 -32.04 -26.58
N PHE A 373 -22.01 -31.42 -25.96
CA PHE A 373 -22.20 -30.27 -25.07
C PHE A 373 -21.47 -29.08 -25.62
N LEU A 374 -22.02 -27.89 -25.43
CA LEU A 374 -21.40 -26.63 -25.80
C LEU A 374 -21.34 -25.71 -24.58
N GLN A 375 -20.13 -25.40 -24.16
CA GLN A 375 -19.88 -24.30 -23.25
C GLN A 375 -19.65 -23.05 -24.08
N VAL A 376 -20.30 -21.95 -23.71
CA VAL A 376 -20.10 -20.66 -24.33
C VAL A 376 -19.92 -19.62 -23.24
N THR A 377 -18.92 -18.78 -23.40
CA THR A 377 -18.68 -17.64 -22.48
C THR A 377 -18.94 -16.36 -23.24
N TYR A 378 -19.78 -15.53 -22.67
CA TYR A 378 -20.08 -14.20 -23.17
C TYR A 378 -19.54 -13.17 -22.21
N LEU A 379 -19.07 -12.04 -22.74
CA LEU A 379 -18.77 -10.85 -21.99
C LEU A 379 -19.91 -9.85 -22.16
N VAL A 380 -20.47 -9.40 -21.04
CA VAL A 380 -21.41 -8.28 -21.03
C VAL A 380 -20.58 -7.03 -20.82
N GLU A 381 -20.65 -6.11 -21.77
CA GLU A 381 -19.85 -4.88 -21.78
C GLU A 381 -20.70 -3.66 -22.12
N CYS A 382 -20.42 -2.55 -21.45
CA CYS A 382 -20.96 -1.25 -21.78
C CYS A 382 -19.80 -0.32 -22.15
N VAL A 383 -19.78 0.19 -23.37
CA VAL A 383 -18.75 1.11 -23.84
C VAL A 383 -19.23 2.54 -23.62
N ALA A 384 -18.62 3.22 -22.69
CA ALA A 384 -19.02 4.58 -22.32
C ALA A 384 -17.82 5.47 -21.96
N PRO A 385 -18.00 6.78 -21.93
CA PRO A 385 -16.97 7.71 -21.48
C PRO A 385 -16.48 7.38 -20.05
N ARG A 386 -15.18 7.47 -19.82
CA ARG A 386 -14.54 7.10 -18.54
C ARG A 386 -15.11 7.84 -17.33
N HIS A 387 -15.57 9.09 -17.51
CA HIS A 387 -16.10 9.89 -16.40
C HIS A 387 -17.43 9.36 -15.84
N LEU A 388 -18.10 8.44 -16.57
CA LEU A 388 -19.33 7.81 -16.08
C LEU A 388 -19.09 6.67 -15.10
N HIS A 389 -17.86 6.14 -15.01
CA HIS A 389 -17.49 5.05 -14.10
C HIS A 389 -18.48 3.88 -14.10
N ILE A 390 -18.90 3.46 -15.31
CA ILE A 390 -19.89 2.39 -15.48
C ILE A 390 -19.44 1.08 -14.85
N ASP A 391 -18.14 0.78 -14.90
CA ASP A 391 -17.51 -0.38 -14.28
C ASP A 391 -17.81 -0.52 -12.77
N ARG A 392 -18.23 0.55 -12.12
CA ARG A 392 -18.68 0.56 -10.73
C ARG A 392 -20.03 -0.14 -10.54
N TYR A 393 -20.91 -0.07 -11.53
CA TYR A 393 -22.27 -0.61 -11.48
C TYR A 393 -22.43 -1.84 -12.35
N LEU A 394 -21.78 -1.86 -13.50
CA LEU A 394 -21.76 -2.95 -14.46
C LEU A 394 -20.30 -3.27 -14.85
N PRO A 395 -19.56 -3.97 -13.98
CA PRO A 395 -18.22 -4.42 -14.33
C PRO A 395 -18.30 -5.44 -15.47
N ILE A 396 -17.30 -5.47 -16.35
CA ILE A 396 -17.19 -6.50 -17.38
C ILE A 396 -17.15 -7.86 -16.69
N SER A 397 -18.19 -8.66 -16.90
CA SER A 397 -18.34 -9.94 -16.22
C SER A 397 -18.56 -11.05 -17.23
N PRO A 398 -17.78 -12.15 -17.16
CA PRO A 398 -17.99 -13.30 -17.99
C PRO A 398 -19.25 -14.06 -17.52
N THR A 399 -20.12 -14.40 -18.46
CA THR A 399 -21.27 -15.27 -18.22
C THR A 399 -21.08 -16.54 -19.03
N THR A 400 -20.99 -17.67 -18.36
CA THR A 400 -20.81 -18.98 -19.01
C THR A 400 -22.11 -19.74 -18.99
N LEU A 401 -22.51 -20.22 -20.18
CA LEU A 401 -23.67 -21.11 -20.38
C LEU A 401 -23.19 -22.46 -20.87
N TRP A 402 -23.80 -23.50 -20.32
CA TRP A 402 -23.69 -24.87 -20.84
C TRP A 402 -24.98 -25.26 -21.53
N LEU A 403 -24.87 -25.80 -22.74
CA LEU A 403 -26.01 -26.25 -23.53
C LEU A 403 -25.83 -27.72 -23.91
N ASP A 404 -26.93 -28.45 -23.93
CA ASP A 404 -27.01 -29.78 -24.46
C ASP A 404 -27.27 -29.77 -25.99
N HIS A 405 -27.32 -30.94 -26.61
CA HIS A 405 -27.57 -31.11 -28.04
C HIS A 405 -28.96 -30.59 -28.48
N THR A 406 -29.90 -30.38 -27.57
CA THR A 406 -31.21 -29.79 -27.89
C THR A 406 -31.13 -28.28 -27.97
N GLY A 407 -30.11 -27.68 -27.35
CA GLY A 407 -29.90 -26.25 -27.17
C GLY A 407 -30.52 -25.72 -25.87
N GLU A 408 -30.89 -26.59 -24.94
CA GLU A 408 -31.35 -26.19 -23.61
C GLU A 408 -30.17 -25.94 -22.69
N ALA A 409 -30.29 -24.90 -21.81
CA ALA A 409 -29.29 -24.65 -20.81
C ALA A 409 -29.32 -25.70 -19.71
N ILE A 410 -28.14 -26.19 -19.37
CA ILE A 410 -27.93 -27.19 -18.33
C ILE A 410 -26.96 -26.67 -17.28
N SER A 411 -26.97 -27.29 -16.11
CA SER A 411 -25.90 -27.09 -15.14
C SER A 411 -24.58 -27.59 -15.71
N ALA A 412 -23.48 -26.96 -15.30
CA ALA A 412 -22.14 -27.38 -15.71
C ALA A 412 -21.96 -28.88 -15.49
N PRO A 413 -21.67 -29.67 -16.52
CA PRO A 413 -21.40 -31.07 -16.35
C PRO A 413 -20.12 -31.31 -15.55
N ASP A 414 -20.08 -32.34 -14.74
CA ASP A 414 -18.90 -32.71 -13.96
C ASP A 414 -17.87 -33.46 -14.84
N PHE A 415 -17.18 -32.71 -15.67
CA PHE A 415 -16.07 -33.24 -16.46
C PHE A 415 -14.78 -33.22 -15.66
N SER A 416 -14.22 -34.38 -15.33
CA SER A 416 -12.86 -34.44 -14.76
C SER A 416 -11.86 -33.91 -15.79
N VAL A 417 -11.17 -32.83 -15.46
CA VAL A 417 -10.23 -32.12 -16.36
C VAL A 417 -9.20 -33.07 -16.99
N GLY A 418 -8.70 -34.05 -16.22
CA GLY A 418 -7.75 -35.07 -16.73
C GLY A 418 -8.31 -36.08 -17.75
N LYS A 419 -9.62 -36.07 -18.01
CA LYS A 419 -10.28 -36.92 -19.02
C LYS A 419 -10.76 -36.13 -20.25
N LEU A 420 -10.55 -34.82 -20.27
CA LEU A 420 -10.78 -33.94 -21.41
C LEU A 420 -9.52 -33.95 -22.28
N ASN A 421 -9.52 -34.68 -23.35
CA ASN A 421 -8.40 -34.70 -24.29
C ASN A 421 -8.69 -33.75 -25.45
N PRO A 422 -7.75 -32.86 -25.83
CA PRO A 422 -7.88 -32.11 -27.06
C PRO A 422 -7.95 -33.13 -28.22
N SER A 423 -8.95 -32.98 -29.08
CA SER A 423 -9.13 -33.92 -30.17
C SER A 423 -8.01 -33.78 -31.21
N PRO A 424 -7.27 -34.85 -31.54
CA PRO A 424 -6.29 -34.82 -32.61
C PRO A 424 -6.94 -34.75 -34.01
N ASP A 425 -8.19 -35.21 -34.16
CA ASP A 425 -8.93 -35.30 -35.43
C ASP A 425 -10.01 -34.22 -35.55
N THR A 426 -9.62 -32.97 -35.30
CA THR A 426 -10.50 -31.80 -35.36
C THR A 426 -11.20 -31.65 -36.70
N ASP A 427 -10.52 -32.00 -37.79
CA ASP A 427 -11.02 -31.83 -39.15
C ASP A 427 -12.19 -32.78 -39.48
N ASP A 428 -12.20 -33.99 -38.98
CA ASP A 428 -13.28 -34.94 -39.18
C ASP A 428 -14.55 -34.57 -38.43
N ILE A 429 -14.43 -34.13 -37.19
CA ILE A 429 -15.55 -33.69 -36.36
C ILE A 429 -16.13 -32.38 -36.91
N LEU A 430 -15.29 -31.38 -37.14
CA LEU A 430 -15.70 -30.08 -37.67
C LEU A 430 -16.06 -30.15 -39.17
N GLY A 431 -15.59 -31.13 -39.91
CA GLY A 431 -16.01 -31.43 -41.28
C GLY A 431 -17.47 -31.86 -41.38
N ASN A 432 -18.02 -32.46 -40.32
CA ASN A 432 -19.38 -33.00 -40.30
C ASN A 432 -20.44 -31.89 -40.35
N SER A 433 -21.23 -31.88 -41.43
CA SER A 433 -22.29 -30.89 -41.66
C SER A 433 -23.40 -30.93 -40.60
N GLY A 434 -23.62 -32.09 -39.97
CA GLY A 434 -24.59 -32.27 -38.88
C GLY A 434 -24.13 -31.53 -37.62
N ILE A 435 -22.88 -31.69 -37.22
CA ILE A 435 -22.28 -31.00 -36.06
C ILE A 435 -22.28 -29.49 -36.27
N LYS A 436 -21.91 -29.03 -37.48
CA LYS A 436 -21.96 -27.58 -37.79
C LYS A 436 -23.36 -26.98 -37.64
N ARG A 437 -24.41 -27.71 -38.06
CA ARG A 437 -25.80 -27.26 -37.89
C ARG A 437 -26.21 -27.25 -36.42
N LEU A 438 -25.78 -28.26 -35.68
CA LEU A 438 -26.07 -28.41 -34.26
C LEU A 438 -25.45 -27.26 -33.46
N VAL A 439 -24.15 -27.01 -33.64
CA VAL A 439 -23.44 -25.90 -32.96
C VAL A 439 -24.08 -24.54 -33.28
N LYS A 440 -24.43 -24.30 -34.54
CA LYS A 440 -25.15 -23.07 -34.92
C LYS A 440 -26.53 -22.95 -34.25
N LYS A 441 -27.25 -24.07 -34.05
CA LYS A 441 -28.52 -24.07 -33.31
C LYS A 441 -28.30 -23.75 -31.84
N MET A 442 -27.31 -24.38 -31.21
CA MET A 442 -26.95 -24.18 -29.80
C MET A 442 -26.52 -22.72 -29.55
N LEU A 443 -25.68 -22.14 -30.43
CA LEU A 443 -25.27 -20.74 -30.32
C LEU A 443 -26.47 -19.78 -30.41
N ARG A 444 -27.41 -20.00 -31.33
CA ARG A 444 -28.63 -19.16 -31.37
C ARG A 444 -29.48 -19.26 -30.11
N SER A 445 -29.52 -20.44 -29.50
CA SER A 445 -30.22 -20.61 -28.22
C SER A 445 -29.49 -19.90 -27.09
N ALA A 446 -28.15 -19.97 -27.08
CA ALA A 446 -27.32 -19.24 -26.14
C ALA A 446 -27.50 -17.70 -26.25
N ASP A 447 -27.48 -17.18 -27.49
CA ASP A 447 -27.73 -15.74 -27.75
C ASP A 447 -29.08 -15.29 -27.19
N ALA A 448 -30.14 -16.10 -27.42
CA ALA A 448 -31.48 -15.77 -26.90
C ALA A 448 -31.55 -15.76 -25.36
N GLN A 449 -30.78 -16.63 -24.68
CA GLN A 449 -30.69 -16.65 -23.23
C GLN A 449 -29.88 -15.46 -22.72
N MET A 450 -28.79 -15.11 -23.40
CA MET A 450 -27.94 -13.99 -23.04
C MET A 450 -28.66 -12.63 -23.12
N PHE A 451 -29.60 -12.48 -24.05
CA PHE A 451 -30.46 -11.27 -24.06
C PHE A 451 -31.14 -11.05 -22.73
N LYS A 452 -31.76 -12.09 -22.17
CA LYS A 452 -32.45 -11.99 -20.87
C LYS A 452 -31.47 -11.72 -19.73
N VAL A 453 -30.35 -12.43 -19.71
CA VAL A 453 -29.31 -12.23 -18.68
C VAL A 453 -28.77 -10.78 -18.74
N THR A 454 -28.55 -10.25 -19.93
CA THR A 454 -28.07 -8.87 -20.10
C THR A 454 -29.11 -7.85 -19.63
N GLU A 455 -30.40 -8.05 -19.93
CA GLU A 455 -31.49 -7.19 -19.44
C GLU A 455 -31.55 -7.20 -17.90
N ASP A 456 -31.43 -8.37 -17.27
CA ASP A 456 -31.41 -8.49 -15.80
C ASP A 456 -30.22 -7.75 -15.20
N LEU A 457 -29.01 -7.92 -15.74
CA LEU A 457 -27.79 -7.24 -15.28
C LEU A 457 -27.87 -5.71 -15.45
N VAL A 458 -28.37 -5.23 -16.58
CA VAL A 458 -28.56 -3.80 -16.83
C VAL A 458 -29.60 -3.21 -15.86
N THR A 459 -30.67 -3.95 -15.59
CA THR A 459 -31.70 -3.53 -14.64
C THR A 459 -31.13 -3.42 -13.22
N GLU A 460 -30.38 -4.41 -12.77
CA GLU A 460 -29.73 -4.39 -11.45
C GLU A 460 -28.73 -3.23 -11.32
N ALA A 461 -27.90 -3.04 -12.35
CA ALA A 461 -26.94 -1.94 -12.40
C ALA A 461 -27.62 -0.56 -12.36
N GLY A 462 -28.73 -0.41 -13.13
CA GLY A 462 -29.54 0.80 -13.14
C GLY A 462 -30.16 1.11 -11.79
N ILE A 463 -30.73 0.12 -11.11
CA ILE A 463 -31.29 0.26 -9.76
C ILE A 463 -30.21 0.68 -8.75
N ALA A 464 -29.04 0.06 -8.81
CA ALA A 464 -27.92 0.38 -7.93
C ALA A 464 -27.43 1.83 -8.13
N ALA A 465 -27.22 2.22 -9.38
CA ALA A 465 -26.80 3.57 -9.76
C ALA A 465 -27.84 4.63 -9.37
N GLU A 466 -29.10 4.39 -9.70
CA GLU A 466 -30.20 5.29 -9.36
C GLU A 466 -30.31 5.51 -7.85
N LYS A 467 -30.27 4.43 -7.07
CA LYS A 467 -30.33 4.50 -5.61
C LYS A 467 -29.23 5.35 -5.02
N GLU A 468 -28.01 5.18 -5.49
CA GLU A 468 -26.83 5.92 -4.99
C GLU A 468 -26.91 7.39 -5.39
N LEU A 469 -27.10 7.68 -6.69
CA LEU A 469 -27.13 9.05 -7.22
C LEU A 469 -28.32 9.85 -6.67
N LYS A 470 -29.51 9.25 -6.56
CA LYS A 470 -30.66 9.91 -5.95
C LYS A 470 -30.43 10.22 -4.47
N SER A 471 -29.77 9.33 -3.74
CA SER A 471 -29.42 9.58 -2.34
C SER A 471 -28.50 10.77 -2.21
N GLU A 472 -27.46 10.86 -3.05
CA GLU A 472 -26.49 11.95 -3.02
C GLU A 472 -27.11 13.28 -3.50
N ILE A 473 -27.88 13.27 -4.58
CA ILE A 473 -28.60 14.45 -5.06
C ILE A 473 -29.53 14.99 -3.97
N SER A 474 -30.31 14.11 -3.32
CA SER A 474 -31.22 14.49 -2.23
C SER A 474 -30.46 15.06 -1.03
N ARG A 475 -29.31 14.48 -0.71
CA ARG A 475 -28.41 14.97 0.34
C ARG A 475 -27.93 16.39 0.03
N LEU A 476 -27.38 16.62 -1.17
CA LEU A 476 -26.90 17.93 -1.59
C LEU A 476 -27.99 18.97 -1.68
N GLN A 477 -29.19 18.62 -2.17
CA GLN A 477 -30.34 19.52 -2.20
C GLN A 477 -30.78 19.96 -0.79
N ASN A 478 -30.76 19.05 0.18
CA ASN A 478 -31.06 19.38 1.57
C ASN A 478 -29.98 20.26 2.20
N LEU A 479 -28.70 19.98 1.91
CA LEU A 479 -27.58 20.81 2.35
C LEU A 479 -27.62 22.22 1.75
N ALA A 480 -27.94 22.34 0.48
CA ALA A 480 -28.03 23.64 -0.23
C ALA A 480 -29.14 24.55 0.34
N ARG A 481 -30.19 23.95 0.95
CA ARG A 481 -31.22 24.72 1.67
C ARG A 481 -30.69 25.34 2.97
N LEU A 482 -29.70 24.70 3.60
CA LEU A 482 -29.15 25.10 4.88
C LEU A 482 -27.88 25.93 4.73
N ASN A 483 -27.11 25.67 3.71
CA ASN A 483 -25.82 26.29 3.46
C ASN A 483 -25.74 26.88 2.04
N PRO A 484 -25.79 28.21 1.87
CA PRO A 484 -25.69 28.86 0.57
C PRO A 484 -24.35 28.66 -0.17
N ALA A 485 -23.32 28.17 0.53
CA ALA A 485 -22.01 27.89 -0.07
C ALA A 485 -22.00 26.58 -0.89
N ILE A 486 -23.08 25.80 -0.88
CA ILE A 486 -23.21 24.62 -1.75
C ILE A 486 -23.52 25.08 -3.16
N ASP A 487 -22.66 24.77 -4.10
CA ASP A 487 -22.83 25.18 -5.49
C ASP A 487 -23.97 24.36 -6.16
N GLN A 488 -24.93 25.08 -6.72
CA GLN A 488 -26.03 24.48 -7.48
C GLN A 488 -25.52 23.73 -8.73
N SER A 489 -24.35 24.07 -9.22
CA SER A 489 -23.72 23.38 -10.36
C SER A 489 -23.37 21.94 -10.02
N GLU A 490 -22.99 21.61 -8.76
CA GLU A 490 -22.71 20.24 -8.33
C GLU A 490 -23.96 19.36 -8.45
N ILE A 491 -25.12 19.86 -8.01
CA ILE A 491 -26.38 19.14 -8.09
C ILE A 491 -26.77 18.89 -9.55
N LYS A 492 -26.62 19.91 -10.39
CA LYS A 492 -26.92 19.80 -11.81
C LYS A 492 -25.98 18.81 -12.50
N ASN A 493 -24.70 18.84 -12.17
CA ASN A 493 -23.72 17.91 -12.73
C ASN A 493 -24.05 16.44 -12.36
N LEU A 494 -24.47 16.18 -11.11
CA LEU A 494 -24.90 14.84 -10.71
C LEU A 494 -26.18 14.40 -11.42
N GLN A 495 -27.13 15.29 -11.65
CA GLN A 495 -28.34 14.99 -12.42
C GLN A 495 -28.01 14.68 -13.89
N THR A 496 -27.12 15.44 -14.49
CA THR A 496 -26.63 15.18 -15.85
C THR A 496 -25.91 13.84 -15.91
N HIS A 497 -25.02 13.58 -14.95
CA HIS A 497 -24.30 12.31 -14.82
C HIS A 497 -25.27 11.11 -14.69
N GLN A 498 -26.34 11.24 -13.90
CA GLN A 498 -27.35 10.20 -13.79
C GLN A 498 -28.00 9.90 -15.16
N THR A 499 -28.40 10.93 -15.89
CA THR A 499 -29.04 10.76 -17.21
C THR A 499 -28.09 10.12 -18.21
N GLU A 500 -26.85 10.60 -18.28
CA GLU A 500 -25.81 10.05 -19.18
C GLU A 500 -25.48 8.58 -18.83
N LEU A 501 -25.49 8.22 -17.54
CA LEU A 501 -25.25 6.86 -17.09
C LEU A 501 -26.40 5.92 -17.49
N GLU A 502 -27.66 6.37 -17.32
CA GLU A 502 -28.84 5.62 -17.72
C GLU A 502 -28.87 5.36 -19.24
N GLU A 503 -28.55 6.38 -20.03
CA GLU A 503 -28.40 6.28 -21.50
C GLU A 503 -27.31 5.28 -21.89
N ALA A 504 -26.15 5.36 -21.25
CA ALA A 504 -25.03 4.48 -21.52
C ALA A 504 -25.34 3.02 -21.13
N LEU A 505 -25.98 2.78 -19.99
CA LEU A 505 -26.42 1.44 -19.59
C LEU A 505 -27.40 0.81 -20.60
N ALA A 506 -28.25 1.61 -21.25
CA ALA A 506 -29.18 1.15 -22.28
C ALA A 506 -28.45 0.67 -23.55
N GLU A 507 -27.21 1.12 -23.80
CA GLU A 507 -26.38 0.68 -24.93
C GLU A 507 -25.52 -0.57 -24.60
N THR A 508 -25.74 -1.21 -23.46
CA THR A 508 -25.03 -2.44 -23.06
C THR A 508 -25.27 -3.57 -24.05
N ARG A 509 -24.23 -4.28 -24.39
CA ARG A 509 -24.26 -5.41 -25.30
C ARG A 509 -23.49 -6.59 -24.71
N PHE A 510 -23.79 -7.77 -25.22
CA PHE A 510 -22.97 -8.94 -24.96
C PHE A 510 -22.20 -9.36 -26.21
N ARG A 511 -21.04 -9.94 -26.02
CA ARG A 511 -20.15 -10.43 -27.05
C ARG A 511 -19.74 -11.87 -26.72
N LEU A 512 -19.83 -12.76 -27.71
CA LEU A 512 -19.25 -14.10 -27.56
C LEU A 512 -17.73 -13.97 -27.44
N ASP A 513 -17.19 -14.51 -26.36
CA ASP A 513 -15.76 -14.46 -26.04
C ASP A 513 -15.10 -15.79 -26.36
N SER A 514 -15.63 -16.89 -25.84
CA SER A 514 -15.08 -18.22 -26.10
C SER A 514 -16.16 -19.30 -26.22
N LEU A 515 -15.80 -20.37 -26.86
CA LEU A 515 -16.63 -21.56 -26.97
C LEU A 515 -15.80 -22.84 -26.78
N HIS A 516 -16.38 -23.82 -26.11
CA HIS A 516 -15.79 -25.13 -25.92
C HIS A 516 -16.82 -26.20 -26.31
N LEU A 517 -16.55 -26.91 -27.38
CA LEU A 517 -17.36 -28.05 -27.82
C LEU A 517 -16.81 -29.33 -27.19
N VAL A 518 -17.63 -30.01 -26.41
CA VAL A 518 -17.27 -31.29 -25.79
C VAL A 518 -18.07 -32.40 -26.43
N VAL A 519 -17.38 -33.37 -26.98
CA VAL A 519 -17.97 -34.60 -27.56
C VAL A 519 -17.67 -35.73 -26.60
N CYS A 520 -18.72 -36.34 -26.04
CA CYS A 520 -18.60 -37.50 -25.18
C CYS A 520 -18.68 -38.78 -26.01
N GLU A 521 -17.60 -39.55 -25.98
CA GLU A 521 -17.53 -40.90 -26.62
C GLU A 521 -17.66 -41.97 -25.54
N ASN A 522 -18.28 -43.11 -25.93
CA ASN A 522 -18.46 -44.27 -25.04
C ASN A 522 -17.15 -44.99 -24.73
#